data_54808e0bfe355ab517644c5399b550b7
#
_entry.id   54808e0bfe355ab517644c5399b550b7
#
_cell.length_a   1.000
_cell.length_b   1.000
_cell.length_c   1.000
_cell.angle_alpha   90.00
_cell.angle_beta   90.00
_cell.angle_gamma   90.00
#
_symmetry.space_group_name_H-M   'P 1'
#
loop_
_entity.id
_entity.type
_entity.pdbx_description
1 polymer ?
#
loop_
_entity_poly.entity_id
_entity_poly.type
_entity_poly.pdbx_seq_one_letter_code
_entity_poly.pdbx_strand_id
1 'polypeptide(L)'
;MKKESRTASFEKSPQRHIAVVGAGIAGITCARTLAQAGHQVTVFEKSRGAGGRMATHDTEFGGFDQGTQYFTVRDARFEKALTTATGLVRPWSANTVRILDELGRVVASSPPAKESHWVATPGMNALVRQWAQPLDDAGQLVLETTVIRLEADKLHPERWQLQTEGPGADSRVYPGFDAVVLAIPSSQAYALLLNSKQGTPLLAPLAGVSVAPCWTLMVAFPQALQPTLSHLGPQWNAARSTHHRIAWL
;
A
#
# COMPACT_ATOMS: atom_id res chain seq x y z
N MET A 1 51.68 -16.96 -21.50
CA MET A 1 50.28 -17.35 -21.22
C MET A 1 49.48 -16.10 -20.96
N LYS A 2 48.71 -15.62 -21.95
CA LYS A 2 47.76 -14.48 -21.80
C LYS A 2 46.47 -15.01 -21.21
N LYS A 3 46.06 -14.52 -20.03
CA LYS A 3 44.73 -14.76 -19.46
C LYS A 3 43.74 -13.90 -20.23
N GLU A 4 42.91 -14.52 -21.06
CA GLU A 4 41.73 -13.87 -21.62
C GLU A 4 40.67 -13.68 -20.49
N SER A 5 40.39 -12.43 -20.17
CA SER A 5 39.31 -12.08 -19.30
C SER A 5 37.98 -12.23 -20.09
N ARG A 6 37.23 -13.29 -19.82
CA ARG A 6 35.84 -13.43 -20.28
C ARG A 6 35.00 -12.38 -19.53
N THR A 7 34.77 -11.25 -20.15
CA THR A 7 33.68 -10.36 -19.79
C THR A 7 32.37 -11.04 -20.17
N ALA A 8 31.67 -11.60 -19.18
CA ALA A 8 30.31 -12.08 -19.37
C ALA A 8 29.45 -10.86 -19.73
N SER A 9 29.05 -10.76 -20.99
CA SER A 9 28.00 -9.85 -21.41
C SER A 9 26.69 -10.33 -20.78
N PHE A 10 26.20 -9.60 -19.78
CA PHE A 10 24.84 -9.79 -19.30
C PHE A 10 23.90 -9.39 -20.45
N GLU A 11 23.37 -10.37 -21.16
CA GLU A 11 22.26 -10.12 -22.07
C GLU A 11 21.12 -9.50 -21.28
N LYS A 12 20.75 -8.26 -21.62
CA LYS A 12 19.59 -7.60 -21.05
C LYS A 12 18.36 -8.46 -21.39
N SER A 13 17.68 -8.94 -20.37
CA SER A 13 16.38 -9.59 -20.56
C SER A 13 15.46 -8.70 -21.41
N PRO A 14 14.68 -9.29 -22.33
CA PRO A 14 13.82 -8.51 -23.21
C PRO A 14 12.88 -7.62 -22.38
N GLN A 15 12.70 -6.39 -22.83
CA GLN A 15 11.76 -5.47 -22.23
C GLN A 15 10.35 -6.05 -22.30
N ARG A 16 9.63 -6.07 -21.19
CA ARG A 16 8.25 -6.53 -21.08
C ARG A 16 7.33 -5.39 -20.68
N HIS A 17 6.07 -5.47 -21.07
CA HIS A 17 5.02 -4.58 -20.62
C HIS A 17 4.20 -5.29 -19.51
N ILE A 18 4.19 -4.73 -18.32
CA ILE A 18 3.62 -5.38 -17.14
C ILE A 18 2.53 -4.50 -16.54
N ALA A 19 1.34 -5.06 -16.35
CA ALA A 19 0.26 -4.43 -15.60
C ALA A 19 0.41 -4.72 -14.11
N VAL A 20 0.27 -3.68 -13.28
CA VAL A 20 0.19 -3.81 -11.82
C VAL A 20 -1.17 -3.30 -11.36
N VAL A 21 -1.96 -4.15 -10.73
CA VAL A 21 -3.29 -3.80 -10.23
C VAL A 21 -3.20 -3.47 -8.74
N GLY A 22 -3.46 -2.20 -8.41
CA GLY A 22 -3.38 -1.63 -7.07
C GLY A 22 -2.15 -0.75 -6.86
N ALA A 23 -2.37 0.52 -6.47
CA ALA A 23 -1.33 1.51 -6.16
C ALA A 23 -1.12 1.69 -4.65
N GLY A 24 -1.25 0.63 -3.85
CA GLY A 24 -0.75 0.58 -2.48
C GLY A 24 0.77 0.46 -2.46
N ILE A 25 1.38 0.49 -1.26
CA ILE A 25 2.84 0.43 -1.11
C ILE A 25 3.46 -0.79 -1.83
N ALA A 26 2.81 -1.94 -1.80
CA ALA A 26 3.29 -3.15 -2.47
C ALA A 26 3.30 -3.00 -4.00
N GLY A 27 2.20 -2.48 -4.58
CA GLY A 27 2.09 -2.28 -6.03
C GLY A 27 3.05 -1.21 -6.54
N ILE A 28 3.14 -0.08 -5.87
CA ILE A 28 4.07 0.99 -6.24
C ILE A 28 5.53 0.54 -6.10
N THR A 29 5.90 -0.19 -5.04
CA THR A 29 7.25 -0.73 -4.89
C THR A 29 7.59 -1.73 -6.00
N CYS A 30 6.64 -2.62 -6.34
CA CYS A 30 6.78 -3.57 -7.45
C CYS A 30 6.96 -2.83 -8.78
N ALA A 31 6.08 -1.88 -9.09
CA ALA A 31 6.11 -1.10 -10.33
C ALA A 31 7.43 -0.34 -10.50
N ARG A 32 7.90 0.34 -9.44
CA ARG A 32 9.21 1.02 -9.45
C ARG A 32 10.35 0.06 -9.72
N THR A 33 10.37 -1.09 -9.07
CA THR A 33 11.41 -2.10 -9.24
C THR A 33 11.45 -2.62 -10.68
N LEU A 34 10.29 -2.89 -11.26
CA LEU A 34 10.16 -3.33 -12.65
C LEU A 34 10.60 -2.23 -13.63
N ALA A 35 10.19 -0.99 -13.42
CA ALA A 35 10.60 0.15 -14.23
C ALA A 35 12.12 0.38 -14.17
N GLN A 36 12.72 0.29 -12.98
CA GLN A 36 14.17 0.37 -12.79
C GLN A 36 14.93 -0.79 -13.46
N ALA A 37 14.29 -1.96 -13.59
CA ALA A 37 14.83 -3.09 -14.35
C ALA A 37 14.68 -2.93 -15.88
N GLY A 38 14.08 -1.82 -16.35
CA GLY A 38 13.93 -1.51 -17.78
C GLY A 38 12.65 -2.05 -18.41
N HIS A 39 11.68 -2.52 -17.62
CA HIS A 39 10.37 -2.93 -18.12
C HIS A 39 9.42 -1.72 -18.26
N GLN A 40 8.50 -1.81 -19.21
CA GLN A 40 7.36 -0.91 -19.28
C GLN A 40 6.33 -1.36 -18.24
N VAL A 41 5.78 -0.41 -17.47
CA VAL A 41 4.81 -0.73 -16.41
C VAL A 41 3.59 0.17 -16.58
N THR A 42 2.40 -0.38 -16.34
CA THR A 42 1.18 0.41 -16.17
C THR A 42 0.53 -0.01 -14.85
N VAL A 43 0.31 0.94 -13.96
CA VAL A 43 -0.33 0.73 -12.65
C VAL A 43 -1.78 1.19 -12.73
N PHE A 44 -2.72 0.34 -12.34
CA PHE A 44 -4.16 0.63 -12.28
C PHE A 44 -4.60 0.77 -10.83
N GLU A 45 -5.22 1.89 -10.48
CA GLU A 45 -5.72 2.15 -9.14
C GLU A 45 -7.18 2.67 -9.20
N LYS A 46 -8.05 2.05 -8.45
CA LYS A 46 -9.47 2.42 -8.39
C LYS A 46 -9.73 3.75 -7.68
N SER A 47 -8.83 4.16 -6.80
CA SER A 47 -8.95 5.38 -6.00
C SER A 47 -8.36 6.59 -6.74
N ARG A 48 -8.64 7.80 -6.23
CA ARG A 48 -8.12 9.06 -6.77
C ARG A 48 -6.62 9.27 -6.53
N GLY A 49 -5.96 8.39 -5.80
CA GLY A 49 -4.53 8.51 -5.50
C GLY A 49 -3.89 7.24 -4.99
N ALA A 50 -2.57 7.19 -5.09
CA ALA A 50 -1.79 6.12 -4.53
C ALA A 50 -1.79 6.15 -3.00
N GLY A 51 -1.77 4.98 -2.35
CA GLY A 51 -1.75 4.86 -0.90
C GLY A 51 -2.28 3.52 -0.41
N GLY A 52 -3.43 3.09 -0.93
CA GLY A 52 -4.06 1.84 -0.48
C GLY A 52 -4.38 1.88 1.02
N ARG A 53 -3.90 0.89 1.79
CA ARG A 53 -4.08 0.84 3.26
C ARG A 53 -3.24 1.87 4.04
N MET A 54 -2.36 2.60 3.37
CA MET A 54 -1.65 3.76 3.90
C MET A 54 -2.31 5.08 3.45
N ALA A 55 -3.56 5.05 3.00
CA ALA A 55 -4.27 6.25 2.56
C ALA A 55 -4.52 7.21 3.73
N THR A 56 -4.33 8.49 3.45
CA THR A 56 -4.72 9.61 4.32
C THR A 56 -5.99 10.23 3.74
N HIS A 57 -6.97 10.49 4.58
CA HIS A 57 -8.20 11.20 4.22
C HIS A 57 -8.07 12.67 4.59
N ASP A 58 -8.05 13.53 3.57
CA ASP A 58 -7.95 14.97 3.78
C ASP A 58 -9.35 15.57 4.03
N THR A 59 -9.44 16.40 5.08
CA THR A 59 -10.65 17.12 5.49
C THR A 59 -10.33 18.60 5.74
N GLU A 60 -11.35 19.40 5.99
CA GLU A 60 -11.18 20.79 6.43
C GLU A 60 -10.43 20.92 7.77
N PHE A 61 -10.42 19.87 8.59
CA PHE A 61 -9.71 19.82 9.86
C PHE A 61 -8.28 19.28 9.77
N GLY A 62 -7.84 18.87 8.57
CA GLY A 62 -6.54 18.26 8.31
C GLY A 62 -6.64 16.82 7.80
N GLY A 63 -5.50 16.14 7.70
CA GLY A 63 -5.40 14.78 7.22
C GLY A 63 -5.59 13.75 8.33
N PHE A 64 -6.34 12.69 8.04
CA PHE A 64 -6.53 11.53 8.92
C PHE A 64 -5.96 10.27 8.28
N ASP A 65 -5.05 9.61 8.97
CA ASP A 65 -4.50 8.31 8.58
C ASP A 65 -5.47 7.20 9.03
N GLN A 66 -6.51 6.96 8.21
CA GLN A 66 -7.61 6.06 8.54
C GLN A 66 -7.24 4.57 8.50
N GLY A 67 -6.11 4.22 7.92
CA GLY A 67 -5.63 2.85 7.79
C GLY A 67 -4.43 2.57 8.69
N THR A 68 -3.24 2.57 8.10
CA THR A 68 -1.97 2.36 8.82
C THR A 68 -1.58 3.60 9.58
N GLN A 69 -1.38 3.49 10.89
CA GLN A 69 -1.00 4.60 11.78
C GLN A 69 0.51 4.71 11.94
N TYR A 70 1.23 3.62 11.82
CA TYR A 70 2.68 3.54 11.81
C TYR A 70 3.14 2.27 11.11
N PHE A 71 4.43 2.18 10.82
CA PHE A 71 5.05 0.97 10.32
C PHE A 71 6.38 0.69 11.04
N THR A 72 6.86 -0.55 10.95
CA THR A 72 8.18 -0.94 11.47
C THR A 72 9.11 -1.28 10.31
N VAL A 73 10.40 -1.05 10.50
CA VAL A 73 11.44 -1.29 9.50
C VAL A 73 12.28 -2.48 9.96
N ARG A 74 12.01 -3.66 9.38
CA ARG A 74 12.68 -4.92 9.73
C ARG A 74 13.61 -5.44 8.63
N ASP A 75 13.30 -5.11 7.38
CA ASP A 75 14.05 -5.57 6.22
C ASP A 75 15.03 -4.46 5.78
N ALA A 76 16.31 -4.80 5.66
CA ALA A 76 17.36 -3.86 5.26
C ALA A 76 17.13 -3.25 3.86
N ARG A 77 16.43 -3.97 2.97
CA ARG A 77 16.07 -3.44 1.64
C ARG A 77 15.00 -2.36 1.76
N PHE A 78 14.05 -2.55 2.68
CA PHE A 78 13.03 -1.55 2.96
C PHE A 78 13.66 -0.31 3.63
N GLU A 79 14.56 -0.50 4.59
CA GLU A 79 15.34 0.59 5.20
C GLU A 79 16.08 1.40 4.13
N LYS A 80 16.80 0.72 3.24
CA LYS A 80 17.48 1.37 2.11
C LYS A 80 16.49 2.09 1.20
N ALA A 81 15.31 1.53 0.92
CA ALA A 81 14.30 2.20 0.11
C ALA A 81 13.80 3.49 0.76
N LEU A 82 13.67 3.55 2.09
CA LEU A 82 13.24 4.76 2.80
C LEU A 82 14.22 5.93 2.65
N THR A 83 15.50 5.68 2.39
CA THR A 83 16.47 6.75 2.12
C THR A 83 16.13 7.57 0.87
N THR A 84 15.30 7.04 -0.03
CA THR A 84 14.80 7.77 -1.21
C THR A 84 13.63 8.71 -0.89
N ALA A 85 13.11 8.67 0.34
CA ALA A 85 12.01 9.50 0.82
C ALA A 85 12.44 10.33 2.04
N THR A 86 13.68 10.82 2.01
CA THR A 86 14.27 11.62 3.10
C THR A 86 13.40 12.86 3.39
N GLY A 87 13.14 13.09 4.68
CA GLY A 87 12.28 14.20 5.14
C GLY A 87 10.78 13.88 5.19
N LEU A 88 10.32 12.83 4.50
CA LEU A 88 8.93 12.40 4.55
C LEU A 88 8.67 11.36 5.66
N VAL A 89 9.67 10.55 6.00
CA VAL A 89 9.53 9.49 7.01
C VAL A 89 10.44 9.77 8.21
N ARG A 90 9.90 9.51 9.39
CA ARG A 90 10.63 9.72 10.64
C ARG A 90 10.18 8.73 11.71
N PRO A 91 11.04 8.44 12.70
CA PRO A 91 10.59 7.75 13.90
C PRO A 91 9.43 8.51 14.56
N TRP A 92 8.41 7.78 15.01
CA TRP A 92 7.30 8.36 15.74
C TRP A 92 7.77 8.80 17.15
N SER A 93 7.29 9.94 17.61
CA SER A 93 7.71 10.54 18.87
C SER A 93 7.28 9.74 20.11
N ALA A 94 6.22 8.94 19.99
CA ALA A 94 5.78 8.02 21.03
C ALA A 94 5.81 6.58 20.51
N ASN A 95 6.52 5.75 21.22
CA ASN A 95 6.63 4.31 20.94
C ASN A 95 6.03 3.46 22.08
N THR A 96 5.29 4.09 22.99
CA THR A 96 4.56 3.41 24.06
C THR A 96 3.08 3.34 23.72
N VAL A 97 2.54 2.14 23.63
CA VAL A 97 1.11 1.89 23.47
C VAL A 97 0.48 1.70 24.83
N ARG A 98 -0.53 2.48 25.16
CA ARG A 98 -1.33 2.29 26.37
C ARG A 98 -2.32 1.15 26.20
N ILE A 99 -2.68 0.49 27.30
CA ILE A 99 -3.77 -0.47 27.36
C ILE A 99 -4.85 0.10 28.28
N LEU A 100 -6.04 0.27 27.73
CA LEU A 100 -7.19 0.84 28.40
C LEU A 100 -8.22 -0.25 28.72
N ASP A 101 -8.84 -0.15 29.90
CA ASP A 101 -9.99 -0.97 30.25
C ASP A 101 -11.27 -0.48 29.54
N GLU A 102 -12.40 -1.12 29.83
CA GLU A 102 -13.71 -0.78 29.27
C GLU A 102 -14.19 0.62 29.62
N LEU A 103 -13.65 1.21 30.67
CA LEU A 103 -13.97 2.55 31.14
C LEU A 103 -12.94 3.60 30.68
N GLY A 104 -11.98 3.21 29.83
CA GLY A 104 -10.93 4.10 29.33
C GLY A 104 -9.80 4.37 30.32
N ARG A 105 -9.68 3.62 31.42
CA ARG A 105 -8.60 3.79 32.41
C ARG A 105 -7.39 2.99 31.97
N VAL A 106 -6.19 3.55 32.18
CA VAL A 106 -4.92 2.86 31.88
C VAL A 106 -4.73 1.70 32.88
N VAL A 107 -4.77 0.48 32.38
CA VAL A 107 -4.54 -0.74 33.17
C VAL A 107 -3.14 -1.28 32.96
N ALA A 108 -2.52 -0.98 31.83
CA ALA A 108 -1.13 -1.34 31.56
C ALA A 108 -0.53 -0.41 30.51
N SER A 109 0.79 -0.40 30.44
CA SER A 109 1.54 0.17 29.33
C SER A 109 2.38 -0.95 28.73
N SER A 110 2.32 -1.12 27.43
CA SER A 110 3.31 -1.95 26.75
C SER A 110 4.69 -1.32 26.98
N PRO A 111 5.73 -2.12 27.29
CA PRO A 111 7.07 -1.59 27.31
C PRO A 111 7.36 -0.91 25.96
N PRO A 112 8.31 0.04 25.89
CA PRO A 112 8.73 0.62 24.63
C PRO A 112 9.00 -0.49 23.63
N ALA A 113 8.45 -0.37 22.42
CA ALA A 113 8.67 -1.37 21.40
C ALA A 113 10.19 -1.53 21.20
N LYS A 114 10.66 -2.76 21.09
CA LYS A 114 12.06 -3.04 20.74
C LYS A 114 12.43 -2.46 19.37
N GLU A 115 11.43 -2.16 18.56
CA GLU A 115 11.53 -1.61 17.22
C GLU A 115 10.94 -0.21 17.19
N SER A 116 11.61 0.71 16.52
CA SER A 116 11.07 2.05 16.29
C SER A 116 9.82 1.98 15.42
N HIS A 117 8.78 2.68 15.84
CA HIS A 117 7.62 2.95 15.00
C HIS A 117 7.95 4.14 14.09
N TRP A 118 7.57 4.04 12.83
CA TRP A 118 7.83 5.06 11.82
C TRP A 118 6.51 5.61 11.28
N VAL A 119 6.49 6.89 10.99
CA VAL A 119 5.35 7.59 10.38
C VAL A 119 5.82 8.38 9.17
N ALA A 120 4.92 8.59 8.22
CA ALA A 120 5.14 9.52 7.13
C ALA A 120 4.45 10.86 7.41
N THR A 121 4.98 11.95 6.87
CA THR A 121 4.50 13.32 7.05
C THR A 121 4.34 13.96 5.66
N PRO A 122 3.24 14.70 5.38
CA PRO A 122 2.15 15.13 6.29
C PRO A 122 1.13 14.05 6.64
N GLY A 123 1.10 12.92 5.95
CA GLY A 123 0.24 11.76 6.19
C GLY A 123 0.90 10.49 5.69
N MET A 124 0.37 9.34 6.08
CA MET A 124 0.97 8.03 5.74
C MET A 124 1.07 7.78 4.24
N ASN A 125 0.15 8.34 3.46
CA ASN A 125 0.17 8.24 1.99
C ASN A 125 1.34 8.99 1.33
N ALA A 126 1.99 9.94 2.03
CA ALA A 126 3.08 10.75 1.46
C ALA A 126 4.24 9.88 0.96
N LEU A 127 4.59 8.81 1.69
CA LEU A 127 5.61 7.86 1.27
C LEU A 127 5.24 7.18 -0.07
N VAL A 128 4.01 6.68 -0.16
CA VAL A 128 3.56 5.96 -1.36
C VAL A 128 3.42 6.90 -2.54
N ARG A 129 2.92 8.12 -2.33
CA ARG A 129 2.82 9.16 -3.36
C ARG A 129 4.20 9.57 -3.88
N GLN A 130 5.17 9.79 -2.99
CA GLN A 130 6.55 10.11 -3.39
C GLN A 130 7.16 9.00 -4.27
N TRP A 131 6.90 7.75 -3.92
CA TRP A 131 7.39 6.63 -4.71
C TRP A 131 6.62 6.41 -6.01
N ALA A 132 5.37 6.83 -6.08
CA ALA A 132 4.53 6.77 -7.28
C ALA A 132 4.86 7.89 -8.28
N GLN A 133 5.42 9.03 -7.81
CA GLN A 133 5.62 10.23 -8.62
C GLN A 133 6.32 9.97 -9.96
N PRO A 134 7.43 9.22 -10.05
CA PRO A 134 8.09 8.95 -11.34
C PRO A 134 7.22 8.15 -12.32
N LEU A 135 6.29 7.30 -11.81
CA LEU A 135 5.36 6.56 -12.63
C LEU A 135 4.22 7.46 -13.12
N ASP A 136 3.78 8.38 -12.29
CA ASP A 136 2.75 9.37 -12.62
C ASP A 136 3.28 10.36 -13.68
N ASP A 137 4.46 10.91 -13.47
CA ASP A 137 5.13 11.81 -14.42
C ASP A 137 5.35 11.15 -15.80
N ALA A 138 5.55 9.83 -15.82
CA ALA A 138 5.68 9.04 -17.04
C ALA A 138 4.34 8.62 -17.67
N GLY A 139 3.19 9.00 -17.08
CA GLY A 139 1.85 8.58 -17.53
C GLY A 139 1.59 7.07 -17.35
N GLN A 140 2.30 6.43 -16.43
CA GLN A 140 2.21 4.99 -16.16
C GLN A 140 1.27 4.66 -14.98
N LEU A 141 0.69 5.66 -14.33
CA LEU A 141 -0.26 5.51 -13.23
C LEU A 141 -1.66 5.92 -13.70
N VAL A 142 -2.57 4.96 -13.76
CA VAL A 142 -3.96 5.14 -14.20
C VAL A 142 -4.85 5.07 -12.97
N LEU A 143 -5.26 6.24 -12.49
CA LEU A 143 -6.11 6.41 -11.30
C LEU A 143 -7.60 6.31 -11.66
N GLU A 144 -8.45 6.23 -10.64
CA GLU A 144 -9.92 6.13 -10.75
C GLU A 144 -10.37 5.04 -11.74
N THR A 145 -9.57 3.96 -11.84
CA THR A 145 -9.75 2.89 -12.82
C THR A 145 -9.75 1.53 -12.13
N THR A 146 -10.90 0.90 -12.09
CA THR A 146 -11.08 -0.42 -11.50
C THR A 146 -10.88 -1.49 -12.57
N VAL A 147 -9.93 -2.40 -12.36
CA VAL A 147 -9.79 -3.59 -13.21
C VAL A 147 -10.86 -4.60 -12.82
N ILE A 148 -11.74 -4.94 -13.76
CA ILE A 148 -12.89 -5.83 -13.53
C ILE A 148 -12.73 -7.21 -14.14
N ARG A 149 -11.83 -7.36 -15.13
CA ARG A 149 -11.58 -8.63 -15.81
C ARG A 149 -10.19 -8.71 -16.42
N LEU A 150 -9.61 -9.90 -16.39
CA LEU A 150 -8.37 -10.28 -17.05
C LEU A 150 -8.68 -11.32 -18.13
N GLU A 151 -8.21 -11.09 -19.35
CA GLU A 151 -8.45 -11.98 -20.48
C GLU A 151 -7.18 -12.13 -21.31
N ALA A 152 -7.09 -13.20 -22.12
CA ALA A 152 -6.11 -13.24 -23.18
C ALA A 152 -6.36 -12.08 -24.16
N ASP A 153 -5.30 -11.45 -24.63
CA ASP A 153 -5.39 -10.40 -25.64
C ASP A 153 -5.96 -10.97 -26.94
N LYS A 154 -6.91 -10.27 -27.55
CA LYS A 154 -7.61 -10.74 -28.74
C LYS A 154 -6.72 -10.81 -29.98
N LEU A 155 -5.70 -9.93 -30.05
CA LEU A 155 -4.77 -9.89 -31.18
C LEU A 155 -3.51 -10.71 -30.92
N HIS A 156 -3.12 -10.81 -29.65
CA HIS A 156 -1.91 -11.49 -29.18
C HIS A 156 -2.27 -12.43 -28.03
N PRO A 157 -2.78 -13.66 -28.29
CA PRO A 157 -3.29 -14.57 -27.26
C PRO A 157 -2.25 -14.98 -26.19
N GLU A 158 -0.97 -14.78 -26.46
CA GLU A 158 0.14 -14.97 -25.51
C GLU A 158 0.29 -13.83 -24.50
N ARG A 159 -0.46 -12.74 -24.69
CA ARG A 159 -0.49 -11.56 -23.82
C ARG A 159 -1.83 -11.42 -23.10
N TRP A 160 -1.87 -10.45 -22.22
CA TRP A 160 -3.05 -10.12 -21.42
C TRP A 160 -3.69 -8.81 -21.88
N GLN A 161 -5.01 -8.76 -21.83
CA GLN A 161 -5.78 -7.52 -21.84
C GLN A 161 -6.59 -7.38 -20.55
N LEU A 162 -6.73 -6.15 -20.08
CA LEU A 162 -7.48 -5.81 -18.89
C LEU A 162 -8.73 -5.03 -19.29
N GLN A 163 -9.89 -5.50 -18.84
CA GLN A 163 -11.11 -4.69 -18.88
C GLN A 163 -11.22 -3.88 -17.61
N THR A 164 -11.55 -2.61 -17.77
CA THR A 164 -11.62 -1.65 -16.65
C THR A 164 -12.90 -0.85 -16.68
N GLU A 165 -13.27 -0.33 -15.50
CA GLU A 165 -14.32 0.66 -15.32
C GLU A 165 -13.72 1.91 -14.68
N GLY A 166 -14.01 3.06 -15.28
CA GLY A 166 -13.67 4.39 -14.78
C GLY A 166 -14.88 5.13 -14.22
N PRO A 167 -14.73 6.42 -13.90
CA PRO A 167 -15.83 7.27 -13.45
C PRO A 167 -16.99 7.28 -14.45
N GLY A 168 -18.23 7.21 -13.95
CA GLY A 168 -19.41 7.21 -14.81
C GLY A 168 -19.64 5.94 -15.62
N ALA A 169 -19.08 4.79 -15.18
CA ALA A 169 -19.13 3.50 -15.87
C ALA A 169 -18.47 3.51 -17.28
N ASP A 170 -17.49 4.38 -17.47
CA ASP A 170 -16.66 4.39 -18.69
C ASP A 170 -15.80 3.11 -18.75
N SER A 171 -16.17 2.21 -19.64
CA SER A 171 -15.50 0.92 -19.79
C SER A 171 -14.41 1.00 -20.86
N ARG A 172 -13.19 0.58 -20.50
CA ARG A 172 -12.03 0.57 -21.40
C ARG A 172 -11.33 -0.78 -21.38
N VAL A 173 -10.65 -1.09 -22.49
CA VAL A 173 -9.79 -2.27 -22.61
C VAL A 173 -8.35 -1.80 -22.81
N TYR A 174 -7.45 -2.33 -21.99
CA TYR A 174 -6.01 -2.11 -22.10
C TYR A 174 -5.34 -3.42 -22.52
N PRO A 175 -4.89 -3.54 -23.78
CA PRO A 175 -4.28 -4.74 -24.29
C PRO A 175 -2.75 -4.73 -24.18
N GLY A 176 -2.12 -5.88 -24.51
CA GLY A 176 -0.69 -5.98 -24.81
C GLY A 176 0.24 -6.16 -23.60
N PHE A 177 -0.25 -6.67 -22.47
CA PHE A 177 0.59 -6.95 -21.32
C PHE A 177 1.19 -8.36 -21.37
N ASP A 178 2.50 -8.45 -21.15
CA ASP A 178 3.21 -9.73 -21.04
C ASP A 178 2.93 -10.43 -19.71
N ALA A 179 2.59 -9.66 -18.65
CA ALA A 179 2.26 -10.19 -17.33
C ALA A 179 1.33 -9.24 -16.55
N VAL A 180 0.62 -9.79 -15.57
CA VAL A 180 -0.24 -9.04 -14.65
C VAL A 180 0.16 -9.37 -13.22
N VAL A 181 0.41 -8.34 -12.41
CA VAL A 181 0.68 -8.43 -10.97
C VAL A 181 -0.52 -7.92 -10.20
N LEU A 182 -1.11 -8.75 -9.34
CA LEU A 182 -2.21 -8.34 -8.46
C LEU A 182 -1.65 -7.92 -7.10
N ALA A 183 -1.61 -6.61 -6.85
CA ALA A 183 -1.16 -5.99 -5.61
C ALA A 183 -2.33 -5.42 -4.78
N ILE A 184 -3.44 -6.13 -4.80
CA ILE A 184 -4.71 -5.81 -4.13
C ILE A 184 -4.99 -6.82 -2.99
N PRO A 185 -5.91 -6.54 -2.06
CA PRO A 185 -6.30 -7.50 -1.03
C PRO A 185 -6.72 -8.86 -1.58
N SER A 186 -6.41 -9.93 -0.84
CA SER A 186 -6.66 -11.33 -1.27
C SER A 186 -8.10 -11.59 -1.70
N SER A 187 -9.08 -11.04 -0.99
CA SER A 187 -10.50 -11.17 -1.35
C SER A 187 -10.84 -10.50 -2.69
N GLN A 188 -10.24 -9.34 -2.99
CA GLN A 188 -10.42 -8.66 -4.27
C GLN A 188 -9.71 -9.40 -5.39
N ALA A 189 -8.50 -9.89 -5.15
CA ALA A 189 -7.75 -10.71 -6.10
C ALA A 189 -8.51 -12.01 -6.43
N TYR A 190 -9.06 -12.68 -5.42
CA TYR A 190 -9.90 -13.87 -5.58
C TYR A 190 -11.11 -13.59 -6.47
N ALA A 191 -11.88 -12.53 -6.17
CA ALA A 191 -13.05 -12.16 -6.95
C ALA A 191 -12.69 -11.82 -8.41
N LEU A 192 -11.61 -11.07 -8.63
CA LEU A 192 -11.13 -10.72 -9.97
C LEU A 192 -10.74 -11.96 -10.78
N LEU A 193 -9.96 -12.87 -10.20
CA LEU A 193 -9.53 -14.10 -10.86
C LEU A 193 -10.72 -15.02 -11.17
N LEU A 194 -11.66 -15.15 -10.25
CA LEU A 194 -12.87 -15.94 -10.42
C LEU A 194 -13.73 -15.41 -11.58
N ASN A 195 -14.01 -14.09 -11.59
CA ASN A 195 -14.74 -13.42 -12.67
C ASN A 195 -14.05 -13.55 -14.02
N SER A 196 -12.72 -13.55 -14.01
CA SER A 196 -11.90 -13.68 -15.21
C SER A 196 -11.76 -15.12 -15.70
N LYS A 197 -12.14 -16.11 -14.89
CA LYS A 197 -11.88 -17.54 -15.12
C LYS A 197 -10.39 -17.83 -15.33
N GLN A 198 -9.55 -17.10 -14.64
CA GLN A 198 -8.09 -17.16 -14.73
C GLN A 198 -7.46 -17.58 -13.40
N GLY A 199 -6.18 -17.96 -13.46
CA GLY A 199 -5.38 -18.17 -12.24
C GLY A 199 -5.89 -19.28 -11.33
N THR A 200 -6.50 -20.33 -11.85
CA THR A 200 -7.07 -21.45 -11.07
C THR A 200 -6.15 -21.95 -9.95
N PRO A 201 -4.81 -22.09 -10.13
CA PRO A 201 -3.92 -22.50 -9.06
C PRO A 201 -3.83 -21.53 -7.88
N LEU A 202 -4.20 -20.26 -8.08
CA LEU A 202 -4.16 -19.21 -7.06
C LEU A 202 -5.46 -19.13 -6.25
N LEU A 203 -6.57 -19.66 -6.76
CA LEU A 203 -7.88 -19.51 -6.10
C LEU A 203 -7.92 -20.19 -4.73
N ALA A 204 -7.42 -21.42 -4.62
CA ALA A 204 -7.46 -22.15 -3.35
C ALA A 204 -6.59 -21.48 -2.25
N PRO A 205 -5.33 -21.09 -2.51
CA PRO A 205 -4.55 -20.32 -1.55
C PRO A 205 -5.21 -19.00 -1.14
N LEU A 206 -5.80 -18.26 -2.10
CA LEU A 206 -6.46 -16.98 -1.80
C LEU A 206 -7.74 -17.15 -0.97
N ALA A 207 -8.52 -18.19 -1.22
CA ALA A 207 -9.72 -18.51 -0.45
C ALA A 207 -9.41 -18.81 1.03
N GLY A 208 -8.21 -19.34 1.32
CA GLY A 208 -7.76 -19.60 2.69
C GLY A 208 -7.34 -18.35 3.47
N VAL A 209 -7.24 -17.18 2.82
CA VAL A 209 -6.83 -15.93 3.48
C VAL A 209 -8.04 -15.17 3.99
N SER A 210 -8.21 -15.15 5.31
CA SER A 210 -9.26 -14.35 5.98
C SER A 210 -8.77 -12.93 6.24
N VAL A 211 -9.54 -11.94 5.80
CA VAL A 211 -9.30 -10.52 6.06
C VAL A 211 -10.56 -9.94 6.70
N ALA A 212 -10.46 -9.59 7.98
CA ALA A 212 -11.57 -8.98 8.70
C ALA A 212 -11.68 -7.48 8.34
N PRO A 213 -12.88 -6.94 8.18
CA PRO A 213 -13.09 -5.50 8.04
C PRO A 213 -12.72 -4.78 9.34
N CYS A 214 -12.18 -3.57 9.21
CA CYS A 214 -11.91 -2.69 10.34
C CYS A 214 -12.56 -1.33 10.06
N TRP A 215 -13.50 -0.95 10.91
CA TRP A 215 -14.12 0.37 10.85
C TRP A 215 -13.25 1.38 11.57
N THR A 216 -13.06 2.54 10.98
CA THR A 216 -12.31 3.65 11.55
C THR A 216 -13.24 4.84 11.76
N LEU A 217 -13.32 5.32 13.00
CA LEU A 217 -13.97 6.58 13.34
C LEU A 217 -12.90 7.67 13.39
N MET A 218 -13.07 8.70 12.57
CA MET A 218 -12.21 9.88 12.56
C MET A 218 -12.94 10.99 13.33
N VAL A 219 -12.27 11.56 14.32
CA VAL A 219 -12.86 12.61 15.20
C VAL A 219 -11.93 13.80 15.23
N ALA A 220 -12.47 14.98 14.92
CA ALA A 220 -11.79 16.25 15.07
C ALA A 220 -12.43 17.07 16.18
N PHE A 221 -11.60 17.78 16.94
CA PHE A 221 -12.04 18.68 18.01
C PHE A 221 -11.61 20.11 17.66
N PRO A 222 -12.50 21.11 17.72
CA PRO A 222 -12.18 22.49 17.37
C PRO A 222 -11.18 23.14 18.33
N GLN A 223 -11.03 22.58 19.52
CA GLN A 223 -10.02 23.00 20.50
C GLN A 223 -9.26 21.77 21.00
N ALA A 224 -7.94 21.90 21.14
CA ALA A 224 -7.17 20.93 21.88
C ALA A 224 -7.73 20.89 23.31
N LEU A 225 -8.35 19.76 23.67
CA LEU A 225 -8.88 19.59 25.03
C LEU A 225 -7.76 19.80 26.03
N GLN A 226 -8.02 20.63 26.96
CA GLN A 226 -7.19 20.71 28.18
C GLN A 226 -7.12 19.33 28.84
N PRO A 227 -5.97 18.93 29.32
CA PRO A 227 -5.72 17.59 29.80
C PRO A 227 -6.35 17.32 31.16
N THR A 228 -7.67 17.26 31.26
CA THR A 228 -8.32 16.49 32.31
C THR A 228 -8.00 15.00 32.18
N LEU A 229 -7.43 14.61 31.03
CA LEU A 229 -6.89 13.27 30.74
C LEU A 229 -5.41 13.14 31.12
N SER A 230 -4.93 13.86 32.10
CA SER A 230 -3.55 13.82 32.60
C SER A 230 -3.10 12.41 33.03
N HIS A 231 -4.02 11.52 33.35
CA HIS A 231 -3.73 10.13 33.68
C HIS A 231 -3.21 9.29 32.48
N LEU A 232 -3.43 9.73 31.23
CA LEU A 232 -2.84 9.08 30.07
C LEU A 232 -1.39 9.48 29.85
N GLY A 233 -0.96 10.60 30.46
CA GLY A 233 0.39 11.15 30.34
C GLY A 233 0.65 11.81 28.98
N PRO A 234 1.73 12.59 28.86
CA PRO A 234 1.97 13.44 27.69
C PRO A 234 2.56 12.70 26.48
N GLN A 235 2.90 11.42 26.60
CA GLN A 235 3.70 10.70 25.60
C GLN A 235 2.99 9.50 24.96
N TRP A 236 1.68 9.45 24.99
CA TRP A 236 0.95 8.43 24.27
C TRP A 236 0.39 8.99 22.96
N ASN A 237 0.54 8.24 21.88
CA ASN A 237 -0.05 8.55 20.56
C ASN A 237 -1.03 7.46 20.13
N ALA A 238 -1.06 6.34 20.86
CA ALA A 238 -1.91 5.22 20.54
C ALA A 238 -2.28 4.43 21.79
N ALA A 239 -3.45 3.82 21.78
CA ALA A 239 -3.89 2.92 22.83
C ALA A 239 -4.64 1.71 22.24
N ARG A 240 -4.45 0.54 22.87
CA ARG A 240 -5.30 -0.62 22.66
C ARG A 240 -6.37 -0.63 23.74
N SER A 241 -7.60 -0.94 23.34
CA SER A 241 -8.69 -1.11 24.29
C SER A 241 -8.96 -2.60 24.53
N THR A 242 -9.28 -2.97 25.76
CA THR A 242 -9.84 -4.29 26.08
C THR A 242 -11.34 -4.37 25.81
N HIS A 243 -11.96 -3.22 25.48
CA HIS A 243 -13.36 -3.16 25.10
C HIS A 243 -13.59 -3.92 23.78
N HIS A 244 -14.57 -4.80 23.76
CA HIS A 244 -14.83 -5.73 22.65
C HIS A 244 -15.21 -5.04 21.31
N ARG A 245 -15.60 -3.76 21.32
CA ARG A 245 -15.98 -2.99 20.11
C ARG A 245 -14.91 -2.01 19.65
N ILE A 246 -13.91 -1.72 20.46
CA ILE A 246 -12.85 -0.78 20.15
C ILE A 246 -11.52 -1.53 20.26
N ALA A 247 -10.86 -1.75 19.15
CA ALA A 247 -9.58 -2.43 19.14
C ALA A 247 -8.39 -1.49 19.34
N TRP A 248 -8.55 -0.24 18.86
CA TRP A 248 -7.47 0.73 18.78
C TRP A 248 -7.99 2.17 18.84
N LEU A 249 -7.21 3.06 19.46
CA LEU A 249 -7.44 4.51 19.60
C LEU A 249 -6.17 5.26 19.20
#